data_c4a2e02969e99db90029f3304b038ad3
#
_entry.id   c4a2e02969e99db90029f3304b038ad3
#
_cell.length_a   1.000
_cell.length_b   1.000
_cell.length_c   1.000
_cell.angle_alpha   90.00
_cell.angle_beta   90.00
_cell.angle_gamma   90.00
#
_symmetry.space_group_name_H-M   'P 1'
#
loop_
_entity.id
_entity.type
_entity.pdbx_description
1 polymer ?
#
loop_
_entity_poly.entity_id
_entity_poly.type
_entity_poly.pdbx_seq_one_letter_code
_entity_poly.pdbx_strand_id
1 'polypeptide(L)'
;MSLIFNAECNYPLTFKHCFNILKEQISEFNFVFTKEGIQIQQQNNIKNTDIDIFLEASAFQNYEIKTEEPIIIGVNILNVFRIFKIITVKDSGLQFRVIESENFNGNTRDLYIDIINSKHAQTSTTRCNKIDLNLIQFPHFNLSDYHAVVDISSQDFQEIINKLKNLGNKNSKEQDTIICYDNKYLSFIVDEGEYGSPSIISKEIKNNAPCGFRNTTEDNVDNEASNSAELNTNIITNIDSVSYSISVKLFKLMELMRCTSLTTHVIMYIDNDKPLIIHYSVGILGYMMIRLN
;
A
#
# COMPACT_ATOMS: atom_id res chain seq x y z
N MET A 1 13.01 -16.72 29.73
CA MET A 1 12.53 -16.42 28.37
C MET A 1 11.03 -16.63 28.31
N SER A 2 10.25 -15.64 27.95
CA SER A 2 8.78 -15.72 27.85
C SER A 2 8.33 -15.31 26.45
N LEU A 3 7.36 -16.06 25.90
CA LEU A 3 6.68 -15.69 24.67
C LEU A 3 5.66 -14.60 25.01
N ILE A 4 5.86 -13.39 24.49
CA ILE A 4 5.01 -12.23 24.76
C ILE A 4 4.12 -11.83 23.58
N PHE A 5 4.44 -12.31 22.38
CA PHE A 5 3.64 -12.12 21.16
C PHE A 5 3.72 -13.34 20.26
N ASN A 6 2.57 -13.69 19.68
CA ASN A 6 2.46 -14.76 18.69
C ASN A 6 1.36 -14.41 17.68
N ALA A 7 1.67 -14.48 16.37
CA ALA A 7 0.70 -14.29 15.30
C ALA A 7 0.99 -15.26 14.16
N GLU A 8 -0.02 -16.00 13.69
CA GLU A 8 0.09 -16.99 12.63
C GLU A 8 -0.84 -16.65 11.47
N CYS A 9 -0.32 -16.76 10.25
CA CYS A 9 -1.00 -16.36 9.01
C CYS A 9 -0.80 -17.43 7.93
N ASN A 10 -1.87 -17.73 7.17
CA ASN A 10 -1.84 -18.69 6.05
C ASN A 10 -1.53 -18.06 4.69
N TYR A 11 -1.11 -16.80 4.66
CA TYR A 11 -0.87 -16.06 3.42
C TYR A 11 0.59 -15.59 3.29
N PRO A 12 1.57 -16.52 3.36
CA PRO A 12 2.98 -16.16 3.36
C PRO A 12 3.40 -15.41 2.08
N LEU A 13 2.80 -15.75 0.93
CA LEU A 13 3.10 -15.07 -0.34
C LEU A 13 2.70 -13.60 -0.35
N THR A 14 1.62 -13.22 0.34
CA THR A 14 1.19 -11.82 0.47
C THR A 14 2.27 -10.99 1.16
N PHE A 15 2.86 -11.51 2.24
CA PHE A 15 4.00 -10.87 2.90
C PHE A 15 5.20 -10.72 1.96
N LYS A 16 5.55 -11.78 1.23
CA LYS A 16 6.64 -11.73 0.25
C LYS A 16 6.43 -10.62 -0.77
N HIS A 17 5.23 -10.48 -1.33
CA HIS A 17 4.90 -9.44 -2.30
C HIS A 17 4.95 -8.06 -1.67
N CYS A 18 4.35 -7.87 -0.50
CA CYS A 18 4.35 -6.61 0.23
C CYS A 18 5.79 -6.14 0.51
N PHE A 19 6.63 -6.99 1.08
CA PHE A 19 8.00 -6.64 1.43
C PHE A 19 8.93 -6.53 0.22
N ASN A 20 8.59 -7.16 -0.91
CA ASN A 20 9.30 -6.92 -2.17
C ASN A 20 9.08 -5.50 -2.71
N ILE A 21 7.92 -4.91 -2.44
CA ILE A 21 7.62 -3.51 -2.79
C ILE A 21 8.32 -2.58 -1.81
N LEU A 22 8.18 -2.83 -0.51
CA LEU A 22 8.71 -1.96 0.55
C LEU A 22 10.23 -1.78 0.50
N LYS A 23 10.99 -2.82 0.14
CA LYS A 23 12.46 -2.74 0.07
C LYS A 23 12.99 -1.69 -0.90
N GLU A 24 12.18 -1.27 -1.88
CA GLU A 24 12.53 -0.23 -2.84
C GLU A 24 12.27 1.19 -2.30
N GLN A 25 11.39 1.29 -1.28
CA GLN A 25 10.90 2.55 -0.74
C GLN A 25 11.60 2.96 0.55
N ILE A 26 11.87 1.99 1.43
CA ILE A 26 12.40 2.22 2.76
C ILE A 26 13.64 1.36 3.02
N SER A 27 14.52 1.82 3.92
CA SER A 27 15.71 1.06 4.35
C SER A 27 15.51 0.37 5.70
N GLU A 28 14.69 0.95 6.55
CA GLU A 28 14.47 0.49 7.93
C GLU A 28 13.07 0.90 8.39
N PHE A 29 12.50 0.17 9.36
CA PHE A 29 11.19 0.47 9.90
C PHE A 29 10.97 -0.21 11.26
N ASN A 30 9.94 0.24 12.00
CA ASN A 30 9.47 -0.42 13.21
C ASN A 30 8.28 -1.31 12.90
N PHE A 31 8.33 -2.58 13.34
CA PHE A 31 7.11 -3.34 13.60
C PHE A 31 6.51 -2.86 14.91
N VAL A 32 5.24 -2.48 14.89
CA VAL A 32 4.46 -2.13 16.06
C VAL A 32 3.35 -3.16 16.21
N PHE A 33 3.49 -4.03 17.22
CA PHE A 33 2.50 -5.06 17.52
C PHE A 33 1.57 -4.55 18.59
N THR A 34 0.27 -4.50 18.29
CA THR A 34 -0.80 -4.05 19.20
C THR A 34 -1.88 -5.11 19.33
N LYS A 35 -2.90 -4.89 20.15
CA LYS A 35 -4.06 -5.79 20.27
C LYS A 35 -4.91 -5.81 18.99
N GLU A 36 -4.89 -4.71 18.23
CA GLU A 36 -5.65 -4.51 17.01
C GLU A 36 -4.97 -5.11 15.78
N GLY A 37 -3.63 -5.23 15.80
CA GLY A 37 -2.89 -5.74 14.65
C GLY A 37 -1.41 -5.38 14.65
N ILE A 38 -0.79 -5.57 13.49
CA ILE A 38 0.61 -5.22 13.21
C ILE A 38 0.63 -3.96 12.36
N GLN A 39 1.30 -2.92 12.84
CA GLN A 39 1.44 -1.65 12.12
C GLN A 39 2.90 -1.41 11.71
N ILE A 40 3.08 -0.82 10.52
CA ILE A 40 4.34 -0.30 10.02
C ILE A 40 4.07 1.11 9.50
N GLN A 41 4.67 2.11 10.15
CA GLN A 41 4.62 3.50 9.70
C GLN A 41 6.02 3.99 9.43
N GLN A 42 6.29 4.42 8.19
CA GLN A 42 7.62 4.88 7.80
C GLN A 42 7.55 5.88 6.64
N GLN A 43 8.46 6.85 6.66
CA GLN A 43 8.71 7.69 5.50
C GLN A 43 9.67 6.97 4.53
N ASN A 44 9.50 7.22 3.23
CA ASN A 44 10.46 6.74 2.27
C ASN A 44 11.85 7.41 2.48
N ASN A 45 12.88 6.87 1.83
CA ASN A 45 14.26 7.31 2.01
C ASN A 45 14.51 8.80 1.71
N ILE A 46 13.68 9.42 0.87
CA ILE A 46 13.75 10.84 0.51
C ILE A 46 12.74 11.71 1.27
N LYS A 47 12.00 11.15 2.22
CA LYS A 47 11.05 11.82 3.13
C LYS A 47 9.94 12.61 2.44
N ASN A 48 9.51 12.18 1.28
CA ASN A 48 8.43 12.81 0.51
C ASN A 48 7.23 11.89 0.28
N THR A 49 7.22 10.74 0.92
CA THR A 49 6.15 9.74 0.85
C THR A 49 6.03 9.08 2.21
N ASP A 50 4.84 9.10 2.77
CA ASP A 50 4.52 8.40 4.01
C ASP A 50 3.83 7.09 3.66
N ILE A 51 4.28 6.01 4.29
CA ILE A 51 3.78 4.65 4.09
C ILE A 51 3.20 4.18 5.43
N ASP A 52 1.94 3.80 5.43
CA ASP A 52 1.23 3.22 6.57
C ASP A 52 0.65 1.87 6.16
N ILE A 53 1.10 0.81 6.83
CA ILE A 53 0.60 -0.55 6.64
C ILE A 53 -0.02 -0.99 7.94
N PHE A 54 -1.24 -1.49 7.86
CA PHE A 54 -1.91 -2.08 8.99
C PHE A 54 -2.43 -3.47 8.62
N LEU A 55 -2.02 -4.47 9.39
CA LEU A 55 -2.45 -5.85 9.25
C LEU A 55 -3.32 -6.19 10.46
N GLU A 56 -4.59 -6.43 10.22
CA GLU A 56 -5.61 -6.62 11.25
C GLU A 56 -5.40 -7.92 12.04
N ALA A 57 -5.49 -7.86 13.35
CA ALA A 57 -5.38 -9.03 14.22
C ALA A 57 -6.38 -10.14 13.82
N SER A 58 -7.58 -9.75 13.39
CA SER A 58 -8.66 -10.65 12.94
C SER A 58 -8.32 -11.49 11.71
N ALA A 59 -7.35 -11.04 10.91
CA ALA A 59 -6.91 -11.73 9.70
C ALA A 59 -5.86 -12.83 9.96
N PHE A 60 -5.38 -12.93 11.19
CA PHE A 60 -4.46 -13.99 11.62
C PHE A 60 -5.26 -15.15 12.22
N GLN A 61 -4.81 -16.39 12.01
CA GLN A 61 -5.44 -17.57 12.61
C GLN A 61 -5.25 -17.63 14.12
N ASN A 62 -4.10 -17.18 14.57
CA ASN A 62 -3.74 -17.08 15.98
C ASN A 62 -3.06 -15.72 16.17
N TYR A 63 -3.60 -14.88 17.04
CA TYR A 63 -3.05 -13.58 17.37
C TYR A 63 -3.13 -13.35 18.86
N GLU A 64 -1.99 -13.42 19.53
CA GLU A 64 -1.88 -13.28 20.97
C GLU A 64 -0.80 -12.24 21.34
N ILE A 65 -1.16 -11.26 22.14
CA ILE A 65 -0.24 -10.30 22.74
C ILE A 65 -0.46 -10.29 24.25
N LYS A 66 0.61 -10.49 25.03
CA LYS A 66 0.54 -10.59 26.50
C LYS A 66 0.89 -9.30 27.23
N THR A 67 1.22 -8.25 26.51
CA THR A 67 1.54 -6.94 27.05
C THR A 67 0.39 -5.98 26.83
N GLU A 68 0.18 -5.07 27.78
CA GLU A 68 -0.80 -3.97 27.63
C GLU A 68 -0.27 -2.88 26.68
N GLU A 69 1.04 -2.66 26.70
CA GLU A 69 1.70 -1.68 25.84
C GLU A 69 2.10 -2.30 24.49
N PRO A 70 2.14 -1.50 23.40
CA PRO A 70 2.64 -1.94 22.11
C PRO A 70 4.06 -2.50 22.20
N ILE A 71 4.34 -3.55 21.46
CA ILE A 71 5.69 -4.08 21.29
C ILE A 71 6.29 -3.46 20.03
N ILE A 72 7.39 -2.72 20.18
CA ILE A 72 8.06 -2.03 19.08
C ILE A 72 9.40 -2.69 18.80
N ILE A 73 9.62 -3.09 17.54
CA ILE A 73 10.88 -3.73 17.11
C ILE A 73 11.34 -3.12 15.80
N GLY A 74 12.43 -2.35 15.87
CA GLY A 74 13.10 -1.80 14.71
C GLY A 74 13.89 -2.85 13.94
N VAL A 75 13.77 -2.86 12.61
CA VAL A 75 14.45 -3.81 11.72
C VAL A 75 14.92 -3.15 10.43
N ASN A 76 15.93 -3.73 9.82
CA ASN A 76 16.35 -3.37 8.47
C ASN A 76 15.51 -4.16 7.44
N ILE A 77 14.97 -3.45 6.44
CA ILE A 77 14.08 -4.02 5.44
C ILE A 77 14.74 -5.16 4.64
N LEU A 78 16.01 -5.02 4.29
CA LEU A 78 16.71 -6.04 3.51
C LEU A 78 16.88 -7.35 4.29
N ASN A 79 17.06 -7.27 5.62
CA ASN A 79 17.13 -8.46 6.46
C ASN A 79 15.79 -9.18 6.51
N VAL A 80 14.69 -8.45 6.70
CA VAL A 80 13.33 -9.00 6.69
C VAL A 80 12.97 -9.54 5.29
N PHE A 81 13.30 -8.79 4.24
CA PHE A 81 13.07 -9.25 2.87
C PHE A 81 13.82 -10.55 2.53
N ARG A 82 15.05 -10.74 3.03
CA ARG A 82 15.80 -11.99 2.83
C ARG A 82 15.05 -13.19 3.41
N ILE A 83 14.37 -13.01 4.55
CA ILE A 83 13.53 -14.05 5.16
C ILE A 83 12.33 -14.35 4.26
N PHE A 84 11.61 -13.32 3.82
CA PHE A 84 10.43 -13.52 2.97
C PHE A 84 10.77 -13.97 1.55
N LYS A 85 11.96 -13.67 1.04
CA LYS A 85 12.39 -14.09 -0.31
C LYS A 85 12.38 -15.60 -0.49
N ILE A 86 12.66 -16.37 0.55
CA ILE A 86 12.69 -17.84 0.48
C ILE A 86 11.30 -18.48 0.45
N ILE A 87 10.24 -17.73 0.77
CA ILE A 87 8.86 -18.21 0.71
C ILE A 87 8.51 -18.66 -0.72
N THR A 88 7.92 -19.82 -0.82
CA THR A 88 7.46 -20.46 -2.07
C THR A 88 5.96 -20.77 -1.99
N VAL A 89 5.36 -21.17 -3.12
CA VAL A 89 3.97 -21.62 -3.18
C VAL A 89 3.69 -22.90 -2.39
N LYS A 90 4.74 -23.57 -1.90
CA LYS A 90 4.63 -24.78 -1.08
C LYS A 90 4.50 -24.47 0.41
N ASP A 91 4.84 -23.26 0.80
CA ASP A 91 4.78 -22.84 2.20
C ASP A 91 3.34 -22.45 2.54
N SER A 92 2.87 -23.00 3.65
CA SER A 92 1.45 -22.92 4.05
C SER A 92 1.19 -21.90 5.13
N GLY A 93 2.24 -21.45 5.85
CA GLY A 93 2.08 -20.51 6.95
C GLY A 93 3.29 -19.65 7.20
N LEU A 94 3.03 -18.53 7.87
CA LEU A 94 4.01 -17.59 8.38
C LEU A 94 3.65 -17.29 9.83
N GLN A 95 4.61 -17.34 10.74
CA GLN A 95 4.40 -17.05 12.15
C GLN A 95 5.39 -15.99 12.62
N PHE A 96 4.90 -15.02 13.35
CA PHE A 96 5.69 -14.01 14.05
C PHE A 96 5.67 -14.30 15.54
N ARG A 97 6.82 -14.36 16.17
CA ARG A 97 6.95 -14.57 17.61
C ARG A 97 7.89 -13.54 18.21
N VAL A 98 7.48 -12.92 19.31
CA VAL A 98 8.39 -12.08 20.10
C VAL A 98 8.64 -12.78 21.44
N ILE A 99 9.92 -13.00 21.71
CA ILE A 99 10.39 -13.63 22.93
C ILE A 99 11.12 -12.58 23.77
N GLU A 100 10.69 -12.42 25.01
CA GLU A 100 11.35 -11.58 25.98
C GLU A 100 12.28 -12.43 26.86
N SER A 101 13.51 -11.96 27.03
CA SER A 101 14.50 -12.56 27.91
C SER A 101 15.10 -11.53 28.86
N GLU A 102 15.24 -11.89 30.11
CA GLU A 102 15.93 -11.07 31.11
C GLU A 102 17.44 -11.31 30.98
N ASN A 103 18.17 -10.22 30.84
CA ASN A 103 19.63 -10.21 30.83
C ASN A 103 20.11 -9.23 31.91
N PHE A 104 21.40 -9.24 32.23
CA PHE A 104 22.03 -8.33 33.20
C PHE A 104 21.77 -6.83 32.89
N ASN A 105 21.51 -6.50 31.62
CA ASN A 105 21.27 -5.14 31.12
C ASN A 105 19.77 -4.80 30.96
N GLY A 106 18.85 -5.61 31.49
CA GLY A 106 17.39 -5.43 31.38
C GLY A 106 16.73 -6.42 30.40
N ASN A 107 15.45 -6.22 30.16
CA ASN A 107 14.67 -7.08 29.28
C ASN A 107 15.01 -6.83 27.81
N THR A 108 15.33 -7.89 27.09
CA THR A 108 15.53 -7.85 25.64
C THR A 108 14.36 -8.56 24.95
N ARG A 109 13.87 -7.98 23.86
CA ARG A 109 12.79 -8.53 23.03
C ARG A 109 13.35 -8.90 21.67
N ASP A 110 13.20 -10.16 21.28
CA ASP A 110 13.70 -10.68 20.01
C ASP A 110 12.54 -11.12 19.14
N LEU A 111 12.53 -10.71 17.88
CA LEU A 111 11.57 -11.11 16.87
C LEU A 111 12.08 -12.34 16.12
N TYR A 112 11.24 -13.37 16.06
CA TYR A 112 11.43 -14.56 15.26
C TYR A 112 10.34 -14.61 14.18
N ILE A 113 10.74 -14.98 12.98
CA ILE A 113 9.84 -15.23 11.86
C ILE A 113 10.02 -16.69 11.43
N ASP A 114 8.93 -17.44 11.46
CA ASP A 114 8.90 -18.84 11.09
C ASP A 114 8.12 -19.00 9.77
N ILE A 115 8.73 -19.72 8.82
CA ILE A 115 8.07 -20.10 7.56
C ILE A 115 7.71 -21.57 7.69
N ILE A 116 6.42 -21.89 7.58
CA ILE A 116 5.85 -23.21 7.84
C ILE A 116 5.50 -23.89 6.51
N ASN A 117 5.99 -25.11 6.34
CA ASN A 117 5.62 -26.00 5.24
C ASN A 117 4.95 -27.24 5.83
N SER A 118 3.62 -27.24 5.89
CA SER A 118 2.85 -28.31 6.52
C SER A 118 2.96 -29.64 5.78
N LYS A 119 3.16 -29.62 4.44
CA LYS A 119 3.29 -30.86 3.65
C LYS A 119 4.54 -31.66 3.97
N HIS A 120 5.61 -30.97 4.38
CA HIS A 120 6.89 -31.59 4.71
C HIS A 120 7.18 -31.57 6.21
N ALA A 121 6.23 -31.12 7.05
CA ALA A 121 6.42 -30.91 8.48
C ALA A 121 7.71 -30.11 8.79
N GLN A 122 8.02 -29.13 7.95
CA GLN A 122 9.23 -28.34 8.04
C GLN A 122 8.91 -26.91 8.46
N THR A 123 9.66 -26.40 9.42
CA THR A 123 9.61 -25.00 9.85
C THR A 123 11.02 -24.40 9.76
N SER A 124 11.12 -23.27 9.04
CA SER A 124 12.34 -22.46 9.00
C SER A 124 12.20 -21.28 9.93
N THR A 125 12.95 -21.29 11.03
CA THR A 125 12.96 -20.21 12.02
C THR A 125 14.12 -19.27 11.78
N THR A 126 13.85 -17.96 11.69
CA THR A 126 14.87 -16.92 11.58
C THR A 126 14.65 -15.85 12.64
N ARG A 127 15.70 -15.55 13.41
CA ARG A 127 15.72 -14.40 14.31
C ARG A 127 16.03 -13.14 13.51
N CYS A 128 15.22 -12.09 13.66
CA CYS A 128 15.48 -10.79 13.05
C CYS A 128 16.50 -10.01 13.86
N ASN A 129 17.50 -9.47 13.20
CA ASN A 129 18.42 -8.53 13.83
C ASN A 129 17.68 -7.23 14.14
N LYS A 130 17.62 -6.90 15.43
CA LYS A 130 17.01 -5.66 15.92
C LYS A 130 17.95 -4.48 15.75
N ILE A 131 17.37 -3.33 15.44
CA ILE A 131 18.04 -2.03 15.42
C ILE A 131 17.25 -1.03 16.23
N ASP A 132 17.89 -0.05 16.81
CA ASP A 132 17.21 1.01 17.54
C ASP A 132 16.78 2.10 16.57
N LEU A 133 15.46 2.28 16.44
CA LEU A 133 14.85 3.28 15.57
C LEU A 133 13.89 4.14 16.38
N ASN A 134 13.87 5.42 16.06
CA ASN A 134 12.82 6.30 16.55
C ASN A 134 11.47 5.87 15.95
N LEU A 135 10.45 5.83 16.79
CA LEU A 135 9.09 5.57 16.32
C LEU A 135 8.61 6.78 15.54
N ILE A 136 8.22 6.55 14.30
CA ILE A 136 7.53 7.55 13.48
C ILE A 136 6.04 7.30 13.64
N GLN A 137 5.31 8.33 14.03
CA GLN A 137 3.85 8.32 14.07
C GLN A 137 3.34 9.40 13.12
N PHE A 138 2.52 8.99 12.17
CA PHE A 138 1.83 9.94 11.32
C PHE A 138 0.56 10.43 12.00
N PRO A 139 0.16 11.69 11.76
CA PRO A 139 -1.17 12.14 12.15
C PRO A 139 -2.20 11.22 11.48
N HIS A 140 -3.25 10.91 12.20
CA HIS A 140 -4.34 10.08 11.68
C HIS A 140 -4.87 10.72 10.39
N PHE A 141 -4.87 9.94 9.30
CA PHE A 141 -5.48 10.39 8.05
C PHE A 141 -6.99 10.32 8.20
N ASN A 142 -7.61 11.48 8.33
CA ASN A 142 -9.07 11.53 8.31
C ASN A 142 -9.52 11.44 6.85
N LEU A 143 -9.71 10.20 6.35
CA LEU A 143 -10.12 9.94 4.98
C LEU A 143 -11.50 10.51 4.65
N SER A 144 -12.35 10.71 5.67
CA SER A 144 -13.68 11.32 5.50
C SER A 144 -13.63 12.80 5.11
N ASP A 145 -12.50 13.46 5.31
CA ASP A 145 -12.34 14.88 4.95
C ASP A 145 -12.00 15.09 3.45
N TYR A 146 -11.74 13.99 2.71
CA TYR A 146 -11.47 14.09 1.28
C TYR A 146 -12.76 14.18 0.48
N HIS A 147 -12.81 15.15 -0.43
CA HIS A 147 -14.01 15.41 -1.24
C HIS A 147 -14.17 14.43 -2.41
N ALA A 148 -13.08 13.89 -2.93
CA ALA A 148 -13.11 12.93 -4.02
C ALA A 148 -12.46 11.60 -3.62
N VAL A 149 -13.21 10.51 -3.77
CA VAL A 149 -12.75 9.14 -3.58
C VAL A 149 -12.99 8.37 -4.86
N VAL A 150 -11.93 7.90 -5.48
CA VAL A 150 -11.97 7.25 -6.79
C VAL A 150 -11.47 5.81 -6.65
N ASP A 151 -12.32 4.86 -7.00
CA ASP A 151 -11.96 3.44 -7.10
C ASP A 151 -11.68 3.10 -8.57
N ILE A 152 -10.48 2.60 -8.84
CA ILE A 152 -10.03 2.22 -10.17
C ILE A 152 -9.43 0.81 -10.13
N SER A 153 -9.68 -0.01 -11.17
CA SER A 153 -9.05 -1.32 -11.25
C SER A 153 -7.52 -1.20 -11.31
N SER A 154 -6.81 -2.12 -10.67
CA SER A 154 -5.34 -2.16 -10.73
C SER A 154 -4.81 -2.26 -12.15
N GLN A 155 -5.54 -2.94 -13.04
CA GLN A 155 -5.19 -3.05 -14.45
C GLN A 155 -5.31 -1.70 -15.17
N ASP A 156 -6.43 -0.98 -14.99
CA ASP A 156 -6.63 0.35 -15.58
C ASP A 156 -5.57 1.34 -15.07
N PHE A 157 -5.28 1.32 -13.78
CA PHE A 157 -4.24 2.16 -13.20
C PHE A 157 -2.87 1.88 -13.84
N GLN A 158 -2.50 0.60 -14.00
CA GLN A 158 -1.26 0.21 -14.68
C GLN A 158 -1.23 0.67 -16.13
N GLU A 159 -2.32 0.49 -16.88
CA GLU A 159 -2.41 0.90 -18.29
C GLU A 159 -2.23 2.42 -18.43
N ILE A 160 -2.89 3.21 -17.58
CA ILE A 160 -2.77 4.66 -17.56
C ILE A 160 -1.32 5.07 -17.30
N ILE A 161 -0.70 4.56 -16.23
CA ILE A 161 0.68 4.93 -15.88
C ILE A 161 1.67 4.50 -16.98
N ASN A 162 1.48 3.33 -17.59
CA ASN A 162 2.32 2.90 -18.71
C ASN A 162 2.16 3.80 -19.96
N LYS A 163 0.94 4.25 -20.26
CA LYS A 163 0.71 5.20 -21.35
C LYS A 163 1.38 6.54 -21.05
N LEU A 164 1.24 7.08 -19.82
CA LEU A 164 1.91 8.30 -19.39
C LEU A 164 3.43 8.20 -19.49
N LYS A 165 4.01 7.07 -19.08
CA LYS A 165 5.45 6.81 -19.23
C LYS A 165 5.92 6.88 -20.67
N ASN A 166 5.11 6.40 -21.63
CA ASN A 166 5.45 6.40 -23.04
C ASN A 166 5.27 7.79 -23.70
N LEU A 167 4.36 8.61 -23.16
CA LEU A 167 4.12 9.98 -23.61
C LEU A 167 5.15 10.97 -23.02
N GLY A 168 5.69 10.65 -21.85
CA GLY A 168 6.67 11.50 -21.17
C GLY A 168 8.02 11.53 -21.90
N ASN A 169 8.71 12.66 -21.83
CA ASN A 169 10.06 12.82 -22.35
C ASN A 169 11.05 11.86 -21.65
N LYS A 170 12.19 11.55 -22.28
CA LYS A 170 13.25 10.65 -21.77
C LYS A 170 13.77 11.02 -20.37
N ASN A 171 13.52 12.26 -19.90
CA ASN A 171 13.83 12.75 -18.55
C ASN A 171 12.62 12.70 -17.60
N SER A 172 11.71 11.77 -17.77
CA SER A 172 10.41 11.65 -17.10
C SER A 172 10.43 11.62 -15.56
N LYS A 173 11.59 11.55 -14.92
CA LYS A 173 11.68 11.49 -13.45
C LYS A 173 11.17 12.76 -12.77
N GLU A 174 11.32 13.92 -13.40
CA GLU A 174 10.93 15.22 -12.85
C GLU A 174 9.63 15.78 -13.42
N GLN A 175 9.00 15.06 -14.34
CA GLN A 175 7.80 15.50 -15.01
C GLN A 175 6.61 15.50 -14.04
N ASP A 176 5.92 16.63 -13.97
CA ASP A 176 4.70 16.74 -13.20
C ASP A 176 3.53 16.11 -13.96
N THR A 177 2.71 15.40 -13.22
CA THR A 177 1.43 14.84 -13.71
C THR A 177 0.33 15.43 -12.85
N ILE A 178 -0.61 16.12 -13.48
CA ILE A 178 -1.80 16.62 -12.79
C ILE A 178 -2.87 15.53 -12.87
N ILE A 179 -3.37 15.12 -11.72
CA ILE A 179 -4.48 14.19 -11.60
C ILE A 179 -5.72 15.02 -11.31
N CYS A 180 -6.74 14.91 -12.16
CA CYS A 180 -7.99 15.65 -12.03
C CYS A 180 -9.15 14.66 -11.93
N TYR A 181 -10.14 14.96 -11.09
CA TYR A 181 -11.40 14.23 -11.01
C TYR A 181 -12.58 15.22 -11.04
N ASP A 182 -13.49 15.03 -11.97
CA ASP A 182 -14.65 15.91 -12.23
C ASP A 182 -16.00 15.24 -11.94
N ASN A 183 -16.05 14.31 -10.97
CA ASN A 183 -17.20 13.48 -10.63
C ASN A 183 -17.58 12.40 -11.67
N LYS A 184 -16.99 12.43 -12.85
CA LYS A 184 -17.24 11.43 -13.89
C LYS A 184 -15.96 10.87 -14.48
N TYR A 185 -14.98 11.71 -14.74
CA TYR A 185 -13.72 11.32 -15.35
C TYR A 185 -12.55 11.51 -14.40
N LEU A 186 -11.72 10.48 -14.29
CA LEU A 186 -10.40 10.57 -13.72
C LEU A 186 -9.42 10.84 -14.87
N SER A 187 -8.78 12.00 -14.85
CA SER A 187 -7.89 12.45 -15.91
C SER A 187 -6.47 12.62 -15.39
N PHE A 188 -5.51 12.20 -16.18
CA PHE A 188 -4.08 12.36 -15.93
C PHE A 188 -3.51 13.24 -17.04
N ILE A 189 -2.95 14.37 -16.67
CA ILE A 189 -2.44 15.38 -17.58
C ILE A 189 -0.93 15.48 -17.38
N VAL A 190 -0.18 15.27 -18.45
CA VAL A 190 1.28 15.43 -18.47
C VAL A 190 1.62 16.61 -19.34
N ASP A 191 2.35 17.58 -18.79
CA ASP A 191 2.87 18.71 -19.55
C ASP A 191 4.13 18.27 -20.32
N GLU A 192 4.13 18.43 -21.63
CA GLU A 192 5.26 18.07 -22.50
C GLU A 192 6.35 19.17 -22.57
N GLY A 193 6.21 20.27 -21.80
CA GLY A 193 7.15 21.37 -21.76
C GLY A 193 6.90 22.49 -22.79
N GLU A 194 7.83 23.43 -22.93
CA GLU A 194 7.67 24.71 -23.64
C GLU A 194 7.17 24.62 -25.08
N TYR A 195 7.22 23.46 -25.74
CA TYR A 195 6.92 23.29 -27.17
C TYR A 195 5.91 22.19 -27.48
N GLY A 196 5.39 21.49 -26.48
CA GLY A 196 4.44 20.40 -26.63
C GLY A 196 3.03 20.79 -26.13
N SER A 197 2.01 20.19 -26.71
CA SER A 197 0.66 20.23 -26.13
C SER A 197 0.59 19.24 -24.96
N PRO A 198 -0.15 19.55 -23.88
CA PRO A 198 -0.33 18.61 -22.79
C PRO A 198 -1.01 17.32 -23.29
N SER A 199 -0.48 16.18 -22.87
CA SER A 199 -1.10 14.87 -23.14
C SER A 199 -2.07 14.53 -22.03
N ILE A 200 -3.32 14.20 -22.37
CA ILE A 200 -4.39 13.90 -21.43
C ILE A 200 -4.85 12.46 -21.61
N ILE A 201 -4.88 11.68 -20.53
CA ILE A 201 -5.49 10.36 -20.48
C ILE A 201 -6.63 10.41 -19.49
N SER A 202 -7.86 10.16 -19.97
CA SER A 202 -9.07 10.18 -19.13
C SER A 202 -9.72 8.80 -19.09
N LYS A 203 -10.25 8.45 -17.92
CA LYS A 203 -11.03 7.23 -17.67
C LYS A 203 -12.35 7.60 -17.05
N GLU A 204 -13.45 7.11 -17.61
CA GLU A 204 -14.77 7.26 -17.00
C GLU A 204 -14.89 6.32 -15.79
N ILE A 205 -15.29 6.88 -14.65
CA ILE A 205 -15.53 6.15 -13.41
C ILE A 205 -17.02 5.86 -13.29
N LYS A 206 -17.39 4.59 -13.40
CA LYS A 206 -18.80 4.17 -13.51
C LYS A 206 -19.58 4.14 -12.19
N ASN A 207 -18.94 4.31 -11.03
CA ASN A 207 -19.59 4.19 -9.71
C ASN A 207 -19.29 5.39 -8.83
N ASN A 208 -20.21 6.36 -8.86
CA ASN A 208 -20.23 7.50 -7.95
C ASN A 208 -21.19 7.22 -6.79
N ALA A 209 -20.85 6.30 -5.90
CA ALA A 209 -21.40 6.33 -4.55
C ALA A 209 -20.30 6.82 -3.62
N PRO A 210 -20.54 7.87 -2.78
CA PRO A 210 -19.61 8.14 -1.69
C PRO A 210 -19.54 6.86 -0.88
N CYS A 211 -18.35 6.26 -0.77
CA CYS A 211 -18.13 5.06 0.02
C CYS A 211 -18.34 5.37 1.49
N GLY A 212 -19.60 5.36 1.93
CA GLY A 212 -19.90 5.01 3.30
C GLY A 212 -19.49 3.55 3.47
N PHE A 213 -18.80 3.26 4.55
CA PHE A 213 -18.44 1.90 4.97
C PHE A 213 -19.61 0.95 4.73
N ARG A 214 -19.51 0.11 3.69
CA ARG A 214 -20.51 -0.94 3.46
C ARG A 214 -20.10 -2.15 4.28
N ASN A 215 -20.90 -2.43 5.31
CA ASN A 215 -21.04 -3.78 5.84
C ASN A 215 -21.50 -4.68 4.69
N THR A 216 -20.75 -5.74 4.45
CA THR A 216 -21.03 -6.79 3.46
C THR A 216 -22.38 -7.47 3.75
N THR A 217 -23.33 -7.32 2.83
CA THR A 217 -24.36 -8.33 2.57
C THR A 217 -24.53 -8.45 1.07
N GLU A 218 -24.56 -9.70 0.63
CA GLU A 218 -24.62 -10.20 -0.72
C GLU A 218 -25.76 -9.61 -1.56
N ASP A 219 -25.50 -9.42 -2.87
CA ASP A 219 -26.42 -9.96 -3.89
C ASP A 219 -25.80 -9.87 -5.29
N ASN A 220 -25.86 -11.00 -6.00
CA ASN A 220 -25.46 -11.24 -7.38
C ASN A 220 -26.38 -10.49 -8.36
N VAL A 221 -25.82 -9.90 -9.41
CA VAL A 221 -26.42 -9.92 -10.76
C VAL A 221 -25.33 -9.76 -11.82
N ASP A 222 -25.21 -10.78 -12.67
CA ASP A 222 -24.44 -10.80 -13.91
C ASP A 222 -24.98 -9.76 -14.90
N ASN A 223 -24.05 -9.05 -15.59
CA ASN A 223 -24.28 -8.63 -16.97
C ASN A 223 -22.95 -8.30 -17.65
N GLU A 224 -22.60 -9.17 -18.60
CA GLU A 224 -21.58 -8.92 -19.60
C GLU A 224 -22.03 -7.83 -20.59
N ALA A 225 -21.20 -6.85 -20.84
CA ALA A 225 -21.21 -6.10 -22.09
C ALA A 225 -19.82 -5.55 -22.41
N SER A 226 -19.20 -6.16 -23.38
CA SER A 226 -18.01 -5.69 -24.08
C SER A 226 -18.29 -4.34 -24.75
N ASN A 227 -17.48 -3.31 -24.48
CA ASN A 227 -17.34 -2.17 -25.37
C ASN A 227 -15.91 -1.64 -25.37
N SER A 228 -15.33 -1.71 -26.55
CA SER A 228 -14.09 -1.08 -26.97
C SER A 228 -14.15 0.44 -26.73
N ALA A 229 -13.26 0.96 -25.88
CA ALA A 229 -13.15 2.39 -25.65
C ALA A 229 -12.38 3.04 -26.79
N GLU A 230 -13.07 3.78 -27.64
CA GLU A 230 -12.48 4.74 -28.57
C GLU A 230 -11.84 5.89 -27.81
N LEU A 231 -10.63 6.25 -28.22
CA LEU A 231 -9.91 7.45 -27.76
C LEU A 231 -10.60 8.70 -28.30
N ASN A 232 -11.38 9.35 -27.47
CA ASN A 232 -11.89 10.69 -27.77
C ASN A 232 -10.91 11.75 -27.24
N THR A 233 -10.10 12.27 -28.15
CA THR A 233 -9.37 13.54 -28.01
C THR A 233 -10.33 14.69 -28.30
N ASN A 234 -11.09 15.18 -27.35
CA ASN A 234 -11.81 16.44 -27.44
C ASN A 234 -11.83 17.17 -26.09
N ILE A 235 -10.97 18.12 -26.00
CA ILE A 235 -11.06 19.54 -25.58
C ILE A 235 -12.00 19.83 -24.41
N ILE A 236 -11.35 20.27 -23.34
CA ILE A 236 -11.95 20.92 -22.17
C ILE A 236 -12.49 22.29 -22.59
N THR A 237 -13.78 22.41 -22.81
CA THR A 237 -14.51 23.68 -22.75
C THR A 237 -15.85 23.40 -22.07
N ASN A 238 -15.93 23.72 -20.81
CA ASN A 238 -17.03 23.96 -19.87
C ASN A 238 -16.82 23.21 -18.56
N ILE A 239 -16.03 23.84 -17.67
CA ILE A 239 -15.86 23.37 -16.29
C ILE A 239 -16.70 24.27 -15.40
N ASP A 240 -18.01 23.97 -15.30
CA ASP A 240 -18.86 24.41 -14.20
C ASP A 240 -19.10 23.25 -13.18
N SER A 241 -18.39 22.16 -13.30
CA SER A 241 -18.40 21.07 -12.32
C SER A 241 -17.22 21.23 -11.37
N VAL A 242 -17.48 21.07 -10.07
CA VAL A 242 -16.44 21.05 -9.05
C VAL A 242 -15.43 19.95 -9.42
N SER A 243 -14.21 20.38 -9.78
CA SER A 243 -13.11 19.46 -10.10
C SER A 243 -12.06 19.52 -8.99
N TYR A 244 -11.57 18.34 -8.62
CA TYR A 244 -10.48 18.19 -7.67
C TYR A 244 -9.21 17.86 -8.45
N SER A 245 -8.10 18.51 -8.13
CA SER A 245 -6.85 18.29 -8.84
C SER A 245 -5.65 18.29 -7.91
N ILE A 246 -4.67 17.47 -8.24
CA ILE A 246 -3.39 17.42 -7.52
C ILE A 246 -2.25 17.17 -8.49
N SER A 247 -1.12 17.82 -8.24
CA SER A 247 0.11 17.62 -9.03
C SER A 247 1.03 16.63 -8.33
N VAL A 248 1.49 15.61 -9.05
CA VAL A 248 2.37 14.56 -8.55
C VAL A 248 3.46 14.27 -9.58
N LYS A 249 4.67 13.99 -9.15
CA LYS A 249 5.75 13.57 -10.05
C LYS A 249 5.45 12.21 -10.68
N LEU A 250 5.60 12.09 -12.00
CA LEU A 250 5.30 10.86 -12.76
C LEU A 250 6.06 9.64 -12.21
N PHE A 251 7.33 9.82 -11.83
CA PHE A 251 8.11 8.70 -11.29
C PHE A 251 7.49 8.11 -10.01
N LYS A 252 6.86 8.94 -9.15
CA LYS A 252 6.15 8.44 -7.96
C LYS A 252 4.95 7.58 -8.33
N LEU A 253 4.17 7.98 -9.33
CA LEU A 253 3.08 7.15 -9.84
C LEU A 253 3.59 5.82 -10.41
N MET A 254 4.76 5.83 -11.08
CA MET A 254 5.40 4.60 -11.55
C MET A 254 5.88 3.68 -10.41
N GLU A 255 6.33 4.25 -9.28
CA GLU A 255 6.65 3.47 -8.08
C GLU A 255 5.39 2.85 -7.48
N LEU A 256 4.30 3.63 -7.37
CA LEU A 256 3.01 3.19 -6.85
C LEU A 256 2.35 2.11 -7.71
N MET A 257 2.57 2.14 -9.04
CA MET A 257 2.10 1.08 -9.93
C MET A 257 2.58 -0.32 -9.51
N ARG A 258 3.73 -0.44 -8.83
CA ARG A 258 4.22 -1.74 -8.32
C ARG A 258 3.33 -2.30 -7.21
N CYS A 259 2.66 -1.43 -6.44
CA CYS A 259 1.77 -1.83 -5.36
C CYS A 259 0.47 -2.47 -5.86
N THR A 260 0.12 -2.29 -7.14
CA THR A 260 -1.08 -2.89 -7.74
C THR A 260 -1.05 -4.42 -7.77
N SER A 261 0.12 -5.04 -7.59
CA SER A 261 0.22 -6.51 -7.45
C SER A 261 -0.36 -7.03 -6.12
N LEU A 262 -0.67 -6.16 -5.16
CA LEU A 262 -1.27 -6.52 -3.87
C LEU A 262 -2.79 -6.61 -3.93
N THR A 263 -3.43 -5.92 -4.86
CA THR A 263 -4.88 -5.72 -4.90
C THR A 263 -5.41 -5.72 -6.33
N THR A 264 -6.69 -5.96 -6.47
CA THR A 264 -7.40 -5.83 -7.76
C THR A 264 -7.91 -4.42 -8.02
N HIS A 265 -8.01 -3.60 -6.98
CA HIS A 265 -8.50 -2.22 -7.04
C HIS A 265 -7.58 -1.28 -6.27
N VAL A 266 -7.48 -0.06 -6.75
CA VAL A 266 -6.73 1.05 -6.14
C VAL A 266 -7.72 2.15 -5.78
N ILE A 267 -7.73 2.58 -4.52
CA ILE A 267 -8.58 3.68 -4.08
C ILE A 267 -7.72 4.93 -3.93
N MET A 268 -8.10 6.00 -4.61
CA MET A 268 -7.40 7.28 -4.59
C MET A 268 -8.27 8.32 -3.88
N TYR A 269 -7.68 9.03 -2.91
CA TYR A 269 -8.28 10.15 -2.22
C TYR A 269 -7.67 11.43 -2.75
N ILE A 270 -8.47 12.26 -3.41
CA ILE A 270 -8.04 13.46 -4.14
C ILE A 270 -8.72 14.68 -3.55
N ASP A 271 -7.95 15.73 -3.29
CA ASP A 271 -8.43 17.03 -2.83
C ASP A 271 -7.48 18.11 -3.34
N ASN A 272 -7.95 19.37 -3.45
CA ASN A 272 -7.14 20.46 -3.97
C ASN A 272 -6.03 20.87 -3.00
N ASP A 273 -6.30 20.81 -1.69
CA ASP A 273 -5.42 21.37 -0.65
C ASP A 273 -4.77 20.27 0.24
N LYS A 274 -4.93 19.00 -0.13
CA LYS A 274 -4.42 17.88 0.64
C LYS A 274 -3.52 16.98 -0.19
N PRO A 275 -2.58 16.28 0.45
CA PRO A 275 -1.73 15.32 -0.25
C PRO A 275 -2.56 14.18 -0.84
N LEU A 276 -2.14 13.65 -1.99
CA LEU A 276 -2.74 12.45 -2.57
C LEU A 276 -2.55 11.25 -1.63
N ILE A 277 -3.64 10.57 -1.29
CA ILE A 277 -3.57 9.29 -0.61
C ILE A 277 -4.00 8.18 -1.57
N ILE A 278 -3.21 7.12 -1.63
CA ILE A 278 -3.54 5.91 -2.38
C ILE A 278 -3.59 4.74 -1.41
N HIS A 279 -4.70 4.04 -1.45
CA HIS A 279 -5.00 2.90 -0.59
C HIS A 279 -5.02 1.62 -1.40
N TYR A 280 -4.29 0.62 -0.92
CA TYR A 280 -4.21 -0.74 -1.46
C TYR A 280 -4.64 -1.74 -0.40
N SER A 281 -5.51 -2.66 -0.73
CA SER A 281 -5.77 -3.81 0.14
C SER A 281 -4.59 -4.77 0.11
N VAL A 282 -4.15 -5.26 1.26
CA VAL A 282 -3.12 -6.31 1.38
C VAL A 282 -3.81 -7.67 1.51
N GLY A 283 -4.50 -8.09 0.44
CA GLY A 283 -5.38 -9.24 0.45
C GLY A 283 -6.45 -9.09 1.54
N ILE A 284 -6.66 -10.13 2.34
CA ILE A 284 -7.56 -10.11 3.50
C ILE A 284 -6.86 -9.66 4.79
N LEU A 285 -5.54 -9.39 4.73
CA LEU A 285 -4.74 -9.11 5.93
C LEU A 285 -4.93 -7.68 6.45
N GLY A 286 -5.32 -6.75 5.58
CA GLY A 286 -5.43 -5.34 5.95
C GLY A 286 -5.15 -4.43 4.76
N TYR A 287 -4.46 -3.32 5.00
CA TYR A 287 -4.21 -2.32 3.97
C TYR A 287 -2.78 -1.76 3.99
N MET A 288 -2.43 -1.14 2.88
CA MET A 288 -1.29 -0.24 2.73
C MET A 288 -1.79 1.09 2.22
N MET A 289 -1.58 2.16 2.96
CA MET A 289 -1.83 3.54 2.52
C MET A 289 -0.51 4.23 2.22
N ILE A 290 -0.48 4.96 1.11
CA ILE A 290 0.67 5.75 0.69
C ILE A 290 0.20 7.18 0.49
N ARG A 291 0.79 8.11 1.25
CA ARG A 291 0.57 9.55 1.12
C ARG A 291 1.74 10.17 0.38
N LEU A 292 1.45 10.90 -0.68
CA LEU A 292 2.42 11.67 -1.44
C LEU A 292 2.39 13.13 -0.95
N ASN A 293 3.48 13.55 -0.32
CA ASN A 293 3.68 14.90 0.16
C ASN A 293 4.33 15.78 -0.90
#